data_a5e6d3366cd888697f3b597f13a722f3
#
_entry.id   a5e6d3366cd888697f3b597f13a722f3
#
_cell.length_a   1.000
_cell.length_b   1.000
_cell.length_c   1.000
_cell.angle_alpha   90.00
_cell.angle_beta   90.00
_cell.angle_gamma   90.00
#
_symmetry.space_group_name_H-M   'P 1'
#
loop_
_entity.id
_entity.type
_entity.pdbx_description
1 polymer ?
#
loop_
_entity_poly.entity_id
_entity_poly.type
_entity_poly.pdbx_seq_one_letter_code
_entity_poly.pdbx_strand_id
1 'polypeptide(L)'
;MIYKENEDYDLAASLFDIMLNNKLKNVNMLGLQETVVNEAAHLYFTELDKLTLTDFPLKTLKTYIPKNDWRNFGFDYRIIFDWNDPAVEFNVQFVGPKKKYYDWSHTILDDKDLLEDELNYGYNTEEFIIEKSDKGKWLINIENYTIQDESNPTYIKYTVFKNYGRPNEIKKVEVIDLNKLKQKITLDVLNYYN
;
A
#
# COMPACT_ATOMS: atom_id res chain seq x y z
N MET A 1 8.95 -0.08 6.26
CA MET A 1 10.32 -0.12 5.72
C MET A 1 11.32 0.19 6.81
N ILE A 2 12.02 -0.83 7.28
CA ILE A 2 12.92 -0.76 8.46
C ILE A 2 14.01 0.32 8.31
N TYR A 3 14.65 0.44 7.16
CA TYR A 3 15.75 1.42 6.96
C TYR A 3 15.29 2.87 7.00
N LYS A 4 14.10 3.16 6.48
CA LYS A 4 13.49 4.49 6.58
C LYS A 4 13.14 4.84 8.03
N GLU A 5 12.60 3.89 8.78
CA GLU A 5 12.26 4.06 10.20
C GLU A 5 13.51 4.21 11.08
N ASN A 6 14.63 3.64 10.67
CA ASN A 6 15.93 3.76 11.35
C ASN A 6 16.77 4.95 10.84
N GLU A 7 16.23 5.79 9.95
CA GLU A 7 16.94 6.95 9.34
C GLU A 7 18.18 6.56 8.52
N ASP A 8 18.27 5.30 8.07
CA ASP A 8 19.33 4.83 7.18
C ASP A 8 18.94 5.08 5.71
N TYR A 9 18.94 6.36 5.34
CA TYR A 9 18.42 6.81 4.04
C TYR A 9 19.27 6.39 2.85
N ASP A 10 20.60 6.24 3.03
CA ASP A 10 21.49 5.76 1.98
C ASP A 10 21.16 4.32 1.60
N LEU A 11 20.91 3.47 2.58
CA LEU A 11 20.53 2.09 2.35
C LEU A 11 19.09 1.99 1.81
N ALA A 12 18.17 2.79 2.31
CA ALA A 12 16.81 2.86 1.78
C ALA A 12 16.80 3.26 0.30
N ALA A 13 17.54 4.31 -0.08
CA ALA A 13 17.67 4.76 -1.47
C ALA A 13 18.32 3.71 -2.37
N SER A 14 19.33 3.00 -1.86
CA SER A 14 19.99 1.90 -2.58
C SER A 14 19.03 0.74 -2.88
N LEU A 15 18.16 0.39 -1.92
CA LEU A 15 17.15 -0.64 -2.11
C LEU A 15 16.09 -0.22 -3.13
N PHE A 16 15.62 1.02 -3.08
CA PHE A 16 14.72 1.55 -4.12
C PHE A 16 15.34 1.50 -5.50
N ASP A 17 16.64 1.87 -5.63
CA ASP A 17 17.37 1.78 -6.89
C ASP A 17 17.46 0.36 -7.42
N ILE A 18 17.73 -0.61 -6.54
CA ILE A 18 17.78 -2.03 -6.90
C ILE A 18 16.42 -2.53 -7.39
N MET A 19 15.36 -2.19 -6.68
CA MET A 19 13.99 -2.63 -6.99
C MET A 19 13.48 -1.99 -8.29
N LEU A 20 13.61 -0.67 -8.44
CA LEU A 20 13.06 0.08 -9.59
C LEU A 20 13.87 -0.13 -10.88
N ASN A 21 15.13 -0.51 -10.79
CA ASN A 21 15.95 -0.86 -11.95
C ASN A 21 15.92 -2.37 -12.30
N ASN A 22 15.08 -3.16 -11.67
CA ASN A 22 14.99 -4.60 -11.89
C ASN A 22 16.36 -5.31 -11.74
N LYS A 23 17.20 -4.87 -10.79
CA LYS A 23 18.52 -5.45 -10.55
C LYS A 23 18.48 -6.76 -9.78
N LEU A 24 17.33 -7.16 -9.28
CA LEU A 24 17.12 -8.45 -8.61
C LEU A 24 16.96 -9.54 -9.66
N LYS A 25 17.88 -10.49 -9.67
CA LYS A 25 17.80 -11.65 -10.58
C LYS A 25 16.63 -12.55 -10.17
N ASN A 26 15.86 -12.99 -11.15
CA ASN A 26 14.73 -13.91 -10.97
C ASN A 26 13.56 -13.38 -10.11
N VAL A 27 13.44 -12.07 -9.94
CA VAL A 27 12.33 -11.44 -9.24
C VAL A 27 11.58 -10.53 -10.21
N ASN A 28 10.31 -10.79 -10.41
CA ASN A 28 9.44 -9.86 -11.14
C ASN A 28 8.92 -8.80 -10.17
N MET A 29 9.34 -7.55 -10.34
CA MET A 29 8.95 -6.42 -9.48
C MET A 29 7.83 -5.58 -10.10
N LEU A 30 7.27 -5.96 -11.25
CA LEU A 30 6.29 -5.14 -11.96
C LEU A 30 5.05 -4.85 -11.11
N GLY A 31 4.54 -5.85 -10.39
CA GLY A 31 3.38 -5.70 -9.50
C GLY A 31 3.62 -4.76 -8.30
N LEU A 32 4.88 -4.52 -7.90
CA LEU A 32 5.22 -3.65 -6.78
C LEU A 32 5.80 -2.29 -7.21
N GLN A 33 5.94 -2.04 -8.50
CA GLN A 33 6.68 -0.88 -8.99
C GLN A 33 6.05 0.45 -8.54
N GLU A 34 4.73 0.56 -8.61
CA GLU A 34 4.02 1.76 -8.18
C GLU A 34 4.16 2.00 -6.68
N THR A 35 3.97 0.97 -5.87
CA THR A 35 4.15 1.00 -4.41
C THR A 35 5.56 1.45 -4.04
N VAL A 36 6.58 0.94 -4.73
CA VAL A 36 7.99 1.31 -4.48
C VAL A 36 8.25 2.75 -4.89
N VAL A 37 7.70 3.23 -6.00
CA VAL A 37 7.79 4.65 -6.41
C VAL A 37 7.15 5.56 -5.38
N ASN A 38 5.96 5.21 -4.88
CA ASN A 38 5.26 5.98 -3.85
C ASN A 38 6.06 6.05 -2.54
N GLU A 39 6.70 4.95 -2.13
CA GLU A 39 7.57 4.95 -0.95
C GLU A 39 8.85 5.77 -1.15
N ALA A 40 9.44 5.72 -2.34
CA ALA A 40 10.61 6.52 -2.67
C ALA A 40 10.27 8.02 -2.69
N ALA A 41 9.12 8.38 -3.27
CA ALA A 41 8.60 9.74 -3.29
C ALA A 41 8.29 10.24 -1.86
N HIS A 42 7.66 9.40 -1.05
CA HIS A 42 7.38 9.74 0.34
C HIS A 42 8.67 10.04 1.12
N LEU A 43 9.70 9.18 1.01
CA LEU A 43 10.99 9.42 1.64
C LEU A 43 11.60 10.75 1.17
N TYR A 44 11.62 10.96 -0.15
CA TYR A 44 12.18 12.18 -0.73
C TYR A 44 11.49 13.45 -0.20
N PHE A 45 10.17 13.53 -0.28
CA PHE A 45 9.44 14.75 0.06
C PHE A 45 9.33 15.00 1.57
N THR A 46 9.26 13.96 2.39
CA THR A 46 9.20 14.12 3.86
C THR A 46 10.54 14.47 4.49
N GLU A 47 11.66 14.10 3.85
CA GLU A 47 12.99 14.36 4.38
C GLU A 47 13.70 15.55 3.70
N LEU A 48 13.23 15.98 2.51
CA LEU A 48 13.84 17.09 1.78
C LEU A 48 13.87 18.38 2.58
N ASP A 49 12.76 18.75 3.20
CA ASP A 49 12.65 19.99 3.99
C ASP A 49 13.43 19.93 5.32
N LYS A 50 13.69 18.72 5.81
CA LYS A 50 14.46 18.51 7.04
C LYS A 50 15.97 18.55 6.81
N LEU A 51 16.41 18.56 5.54
CA LEU A 51 17.83 18.51 5.13
C LEU A 51 18.57 17.28 5.68
N THR A 52 17.86 16.17 5.89
CA THR A 52 18.42 14.93 6.44
C THR A 52 19.04 14.03 5.37
N LEU A 53 18.66 14.23 4.10
CA LEU A 53 19.18 13.43 3.00
C LEU A 53 20.55 13.95 2.53
N THR A 54 21.50 13.04 2.39
CA THR A 54 22.79 13.31 1.75
C THR A 54 22.62 13.38 0.23
N ASP A 55 23.70 13.74 -0.47
CA ASP A 55 23.69 13.87 -1.95
C ASP A 55 23.28 12.60 -2.68
N PHE A 56 23.67 11.44 -2.15
CA PHE A 56 23.39 10.15 -2.80
C PHE A 56 21.88 9.80 -2.79
N PRO A 57 21.19 9.72 -1.63
CA PRO A 57 19.76 9.47 -1.62
C PRO A 57 18.96 10.56 -2.35
N LEU A 58 19.33 11.84 -2.23
CA LEU A 58 18.67 12.91 -2.96
C LEU A 58 18.65 12.70 -4.47
N LYS A 59 19.82 12.40 -5.06
CA LYS A 59 19.95 12.16 -6.51
C LYS A 59 19.24 10.90 -6.94
N THR A 60 19.41 9.82 -6.18
CA THR A 60 18.86 8.50 -6.48
C THR A 60 17.33 8.53 -6.45
N LEU A 61 16.74 9.00 -5.37
CA LEU A 61 15.28 9.05 -5.22
C LEU A 61 14.63 9.96 -6.27
N LYS A 62 15.21 11.13 -6.52
CA LYS A 62 14.72 12.08 -7.53
C LYS A 62 14.62 11.50 -8.94
N THR A 63 15.43 10.49 -9.26
CA THR A 63 15.43 9.87 -10.58
C THR A 63 14.12 9.12 -10.87
N TYR A 64 13.49 8.57 -9.83
CA TYR A 64 12.31 7.73 -9.94
C TYR A 64 10.98 8.48 -9.75
N ILE A 65 11.03 9.69 -9.22
CA ILE A 65 9.83 10.49 -8.93
C ILE A 65 9.37 11.20 -10.22
N PRO A 66 8.12 11.01 -10.67
CA PRO A 66 7.57 11.72 -11.80
C PRO A 66 7.67 13.24 -11.62
N LYS A 67 8.08 13.97 -12.66
CA LYS A 67 8.28 15.44 -12.58
C LYS A 67 7.04 16.22 -12.19
N ASN A 68 5.87 15.69 -12.50
CA ASN A 68 4.59 16.30 -12.16
C ASN A 68 4.32 16.29 -10.65
N ASP A 69 4.92 15.36 -9.90
CA ASP A 69 4.70 15.17 -8.48
C ASP A 69 5.65 16.03 -7.62
N TRP A 70 6.67 16.63 -8.22
CA TRP A 70 7.69 17.39 -7.49
C TRP A 70 7.18 18.60 -6.71
N ARG A 71 5.97 19.09 -6.99
CA ARG A 71 5.41 20.28 -6.33
C ARG A 71 4.20 20.00 -5.45
N ASN A 72 3.55 18.87 -5.64
CA ASN A 72 2.25 18.57 -5.02
C ASN A 72 2.15 17.13 -4.57
N PHE A 73 3.25 16.48 -4.16
CA PHE A 73 3.18 15.14 -3.64
C PHE A 73 2.35 15.11 -2.35
N GLY A 74 1.45 14.16 -2.28
CA GLY A 74 0.63 13.88 -1.11
C GLY A 74 -0.79 13.52 -1.48
N PHE A 75 -1.27 12.46 -0.83
CA PHE A 75 -2.61 11.90 -1.03
C PHE A 75 -3.46 12.13 0.22
N ASP A 76 -4.76 12.20 0.06
CA ASP A 76 -5.66 12.28 1.20
C ASP A 76 -5.67 10.96 1.97
N TYR A 77 -5.66 9.84 1.24
CA TYR A 77 -5.49 8.51 1.81
C TYR A 77 -4.63 7.64 0.91
N ARG A 78 -3.78 6.83 1.55
CA ARG A 78 -3.10 5.69 0.98
C ARG A 78 -3.42 4.49 1.84
N ILE A 79 -3.88 3.39 1.24
CA ILE A 79 -4.36 2.21 1.93
C ILE A 79 -3.62 1.02 1.35
N ILE A 80 -3.00 0.19 2.19
CA ILE A 80 -2.25 -0.98 1.78
C ILE A 80 -2.80 -2.19 2.51
N PHE A 81 -3.06 -3.25 1.77
CA PHE A 81 -3.34 -4.57 2.29
C PHE A 81 -2.16 -5.48 1.99
N ASP A 82 -1.64 -6.15 2.99
CA ASP A 82 -0.63 -7.19 2.87
C ASP A 82 -1.21 -8.49 3.46
N TRP A 83 -1.04 -9.63 2.81
CA TRP A 83 -1.54 -10.93 3.32
C TRP A 83 -0.47 -12.01 3.29
N ASN A 84 -0.64 -13.03 4.15
CA ASN A 84 0.35 -14.09 4.34
C ASN A 84 0.12 -15.33 3.47
N ASP A 85 -1.05 -15.48 2.88
CA ASP A 85 -1.41 -16.65 2.06
C ASP A 85 -1.84 -16.19 0.65
N PRO A 86 -1.04 -16.45 -0.40
CA PRO A 86 -1.35 -16.04 -1.76
C PRO A 86 -2.59 -16.74 -2.34
N ALA A 87 -3.05 -17.83 -1.74
CA ALA A 87 -4.25 -18.54 -2.18
C ALA A 87 -5.55 -18.03 -1.53
N VAL A 88 -5.46 -17.02 -0.64
CA VAL A 88 -6.65 -16.48 0.01
C VAL A 88 -7.54 -15.74 -0.98
N GLU A 89 -8.84 -15.92 -0.88
CA GLU A 89 -9.81 -15.16 -1.67
C GLU A 89 -10.62 -14.24 -0.77
N PHE A 90 -10.63 -12.96 -1.10
CA PHE A 90 -11.37 -11.93 -0.36
C PHE A 90 -11.76 -10.75 -1.25
N ASN A 91 -12.68 -9.94 -0.77
CA ASN A 91 -13.11 -8.72 -1.43
C ASN A 91 -12.93 -7.52 -0.49
N VAL A 92 -12.48 -6.40 -1.05
CA VAL A 92 -12.39 -5.11 -0.36
C VAL A 92 -13.31 -4.11 -1.04
N GLN A 93 -14.10 -3.39 -0.25
CA GLN A 93 -15.05 -2.40 -0.74
C GLN A 93 -14.84 -1.06 -0.07
N PHE A 94 -14.76 -0.02 -0.88
CA PHE A 94 -14.68 1.36 -0.45
C PHE A 94 -16.03 2.05 -0.74
N VAL A 95 -16.73 2.43 0.32
CA VAL A 95 -18.03 3.10 0.20
C VAL A 95 -17.86 4.55 0.63
N GLY A 96 -17.77 5.43 -0.36
CA GLY A 96 -17.55 6.85 -0.17
C GLY A 96 -18.81 7.66 0.04
N PRO A 97 -18.68 8.96 0.37
CA PRO A 97 -19.76 9.91 0.36
C PRO A 97 -20.44 9.96 -1.00
N LYS A 98 -21.72 10.41 -1.02
CA LYS A 98 -22.50 10.52 -2.27
C LYS A 98 -22.69 9.20 -3.04
N LYS A 99 -22.67 8.07 -2.33
CA LYS A 99 -22.82 6.73 -2.91
C LYS A 99 -21.71 6.33 -3.89
N LYS A 100 -20.53 6.92 -3.80
CA LYS A 100 -19.37 6.40 -4.49
C LYS A 100 -19.03 5.03 -3.93
N TYR A 101 -18.79 4.10 -4.83
CA TYR A 101 -18.51 2.72 -4.51
C TYR A 101 -17.39 2.21 -5.39
N TYR A 102 -16.37 1.62 -4.76
CA TYR A 102 -15.28 0.93 -5.42
C TYR A 102 -15.17 -0.46 -4.81
N ASP A 103 -14.92 -1.43 -5.63
CA ASP A 103 -14.83 -2.83 -5.27
C ASP A 103 -13.58 -3.42 -5.91
N TRP A 104 -12.85 -4.21 -5.15
CA TRP A 104 -11.70 -4.97 -5.62
C TRP A 104 -11.74 -6.36 -5.03
N SER A 105 -11.62 -7.35 -5.89
CA SER A 105 -11.71 -8.76 -5.53
C SER A 105 -10.40 -9.46 -5.79
N HIS A 106 -9.84 -10.06 -4.77
CA HIS A 106 -8.73 -10.99 -4.85
C HIS A 106 -9.31 -12.41 -4.92
N THR A 107 -9.72 -12.83 -6.11
CA THR A 107 -10.31 -14.14 -6.36
C THR A 107 -9.83 -14.72 -7.69
N ILE A 108 -9.75 -16.05 -7.76
CA ILE A 108 -9.34 -16.75 -9.00
C ILE A 108 -10.31 -16.49 -10.17
N LEU A 109 -11.56 -16.11 -9.87
CA LEU A 109 -12.56 -15.81 -10.87
C LEU A 109 -12.38 -14.42 -11.49
N ASP A 110 -11.92 -13.46 -10.71
CA ASP A 110 -11.76 -12.07 -11.13
C ASP A 110 -10.36 -11.80 -11.70
N ASP A 111 -9.30 -12.38 -11.10
CA ASP A 111 -7.93 -12.18 -11.57
C ASP A 111 -7.05 -13.42 -11.32
N LYS A 112 -7.17 -14.41 -12.19
CA LYS A 112 -6.38 -15.63 -12.11
C LYS A 112 -4.87 -15.36 -12.27
N ASP A 113 -4.51 -14.45 -13.16
CA ASP A 113 -3.11 -14.16 -13.48
C ASP A 113 -2.42 -13.50 -12.30
N LEU A 114 -3.11 -12.62 -11.56
CA LEU A 114 -2.62 -12.01 -10.33
C LEU A 114 -2.30 -13.08 -9.27
N LEU A 115 -3.25 -14.01 -9.00
CA LEU A 115 -3.04 -15.06 -8.01
C LEU A 115 -1.88 -16.00 -8.41
N GLU A 116 -1.76 -16.33 -9.70
CA GLU A 116 -0.64 -17.14 -10.20
C GLU A 116 0.70 -16.40 -10.05
N ASP A 117 0.75 -15.09 -10.29
CA ASP A 117 1.94 -14.28 -10.11
C ASP A 117 2.32 -14.16 -8.63
N GLU A 118 1.37 -14.01 -7.73
CA GLU A 118 1.63 -13.99 -6.29
C GLU A 118 2.17 -15.31 -5.77
N LEU A 119 1.59 -16.43 -6.21
CA LEU A 119 2.09 -17.76 -5.90
C LEU A 119 3.55 -17.97 -6.38
N ASN A 120 3.89 -17.41 -7.53
CA ASN A 120 5.21 -17.58 -8.14
C ASN A 120 6.26 -16.62 -7.57
N TYR A 121 5.87 -15.39 -7.22
CA TYR A 121 6.80 -14.31 -6.85
C TYR A 121 6.68 -13.84 -5.40
N GLY A 122 5.60 -14.18 -4.71
CA GLY A 122 5.46 -13.97 -3.26
C GLY A 122 5.20 -12.53 -2.82
N TYR A 123 4.67 -11.66 -3.70
CA TYR A 123 4.27 -10.30 -3.31
C TYR A 123 2.76 -10.20 -3.09
N ASN A 124 2.35 -10.54 -1.89
CA ASN A 124 0.94 -10.54 -1.48
C ASN A 124 0.60 -9.16 -0.90
N THR A 125 0.42 -8.18 -1.76
CA THR A 125 0.13 -6.79 -1.35
C THR A 125 -0.65 -6.05 -2.44
N GLU A 126 -1.58 -5.20 -2.02
CA GLU A 126 -2.32 -4.30 -2.90
C GLU A 126 -2.42 -2.91 -2.29
N GLU A 127 -2.34 -1.88 -3.15
CA GLU A 127 -2.32 -0.48 -2.75
C GLU A 127 -3.45 0.30 -3.40
N PHE A 128 -4.17 1.08 -2.59
CA PHE A 128 -5.24 1.97 -3.04
C PHE A 128 -4.92 3.40 -2.67
N ILE A 129 -5.00 4.30 -3.65
CA ILE A 129 -4.73 5.72 -3.48
C ILE A 129 -6.00 6.54 -3.70
N ILE A 130 -6.30 7.42 -2.76
CA ILE A 130 -7.32 8.45 -2.89
C ILE A 130 -6.59 9.80 -2.87
N GLU A 131 -6.29 10.33 -4.05
CA GLU A 131 -5.57 11.60 -4.19
C GLU A 131 -6.33 12.77 -3.58
N LYS A 132 -7.63 12.86 -3.92
CA LYS A 132 -8.56 13.88 -3.43
C LYS A 132 -9.84 13.23 -2.97
N SER A 133 -10.04 13.19 -1.67
CA SER A 133 -11.21 12.60 -1.06
C SER A 133 -12.41 13.55 -1.11
N ASP A 134 -13.58 13.02 -1.45
CA ASP A 134 -14.83 13.73 -1.15
C ASP A 134 -15.01 13.89 0.35
N LYS A 135 -15.45 15.08 0.77
CA LYS A 135 -15.77 15.33 2.19
C LYS A 135 -16.87 14.41 2.67
N GLY A 136 -16.67 13.82 3.82
CA GLY A 136 -17.64 12.94 4.46
C GLY A 136 -17.00 11.66 5.01
N LYS A 137 -17.85 10.66 5.18
CA LYS A 137 -17.50 9.38 5.75
C LYS A 137 -17.24 8.35 4.64
N TRP A 138 -16.08 7.68 4.71
CA TRP A 138 -15.75 6.53 3.88
C TRP A 138 -15.74 5.27 4.74
N LEU A 139 -16.39 4.21 4.28
CA LEU A 139 -16.35 2.89 4.90
C LEU A 139 -15.41 2.00 4.09
N ILE A 140 -14.58 1.25 4.78
CA ILE A 140 -13.75 0.20 4.19
C ILE A 140 -14.27 -1.11 4.74
N ASN A 141 -14.78 -1.93 3.85
CA ASN A 141 -15.33 -3.23 4.20
C ASN A 141 -14.45 -4.33 3.64
N ILE A 142 -14.43 -5.48 4.31
CA ILE A 142 -13.80 -6.71 3.83
C ILE A 142 -14.76 -7.89 3.96
N GLU A 143 -14.68 -8.81 3.01
CA GLU A 143 -15.43 -10.06 3.00
C GLU A 143 -14.47 -11.20 2.62
N ASN A 144 -14.45 -12.26 3.41
CA ASN A 144 -13.63 -13.44 3.17
C ASN A 144 -14.42 -14.48 2.39
N TYR A 145 -13.86 -15.01 1.30
CA TYR A 145 -14.46 -16.07 0.48
C TYR A 145 -13.73 -17.41 0.65
N THR A 146 -12.54 -17.42 1.24
CA THR A 146 -11.78 -18.65 1.46
C THR A 146 -12.46 -19.52 2.52
N ILE A 147 -12.51 -20.83 2.26
CA ILE A 147 -12.93 -21.81 3.26
C ILE A 147 -11.88 -21.81 4.38
N GLN A 148 -12.34 -21.66 5.61
CA GLN A 148 -11.48 -21.54 6.78
C GLN A 148 -10.70 -22.84 7.05
N ASP A 149 -9.38 -22.74 7.14
CA ASP A 149 -8.48 -23.75 7.66
C ASP A 149 -7.91 -23.26 9.00
N GLU A 150 -8.39 -23.83 10.11
CA GLU A 150 -7.93 -23.46 11.46
C GLU A 150 -6.46 -23.83 11.69
N SER A 151 -5.92 -24.78 10.93
CA SER A 151 -4.51 -25.21 11.04
C SER A 151 -3.53 -24.24 10.35
N ASN A 152 -4.02 -23.44 9.39
CA ASN A 152 -3.23 -22.45 8.67
C ASN A 152 -3.99 -21.10 8.61
N PRO A 153 -3.95 -20.31 9.67
CA PRO A 153 -4.71 -19.06 9.73
C PRO A 153 -4.19 -18.02 8.74
N THR A 154 -5.11 -17.39 8.01
CA THR A 154 -4.82 -16.33 7.09
C THR A 154 -5.00 -14.96 7.76
N TYR A 155 -3.97 -14.15 7.68
CA TYR A 155 -3.95 -12.78 8.21
C TYR A 155 -3.82 -11.76 7.09
N ILE A 156 -4.58 -10.68 7.22
CA ILE A 156 -4.37 -9.46 6.44
C ILE A 156 -3.86 -8.36 7.37
N LYS A 157 -2.73 -7.76 7.00
CA LYS A 157 -2.28 -6.52 7.59
C LYS A 157 -2.85 -5.38 6.77
N TYR A 158 -3.57 -4.48 7.42
CA TYR A 158 -4.22 -3.32 6.86
C TYR A 158 -3.51 -2.05 7.35
N THR A 159 -2.94 -1.29 6.43
CA THR A 159 -2.24 -0.03 6.73
C THR A 159 -2.97 1.13 6.06
N VAL A 160 -3.35 2.14 6.83
CA VAL A 160 -3.93 3.38 6.34
C VAL A 160 -3.03 4.55 6.67
N PHE A 161 -2.72 5.32 5.65
CA PHE A 161 -2.14 6.65 5.81
C PHE A 161 -3.20 7.68 5.48
N LYS A 162 -3.46 8.61 6.39
CA LYS A 162 -4.21 9.83 6.14
C LYS A 162 -3.22 10.96 5.92
N ASN A 163 -3.49 11.81 4.93
CA ASN A 163 -2.60 12.90 4.51
C ASN A 163 -1.18 12.41 4.16
N TYR A 164 -1.10 11.30 3.43
CA TYR A 164 0.17 10.67 3.04
C TYR A 164 1.12 11.66 2.36
N GLY A 165 2.36 11.72 2.82
CA GLY A 165 3.40 12.64 2.32
C GLY A 165 3.24 14.10 2.74
N ARG A 166 2.31 14.42 3.66
CA ARG A 166 2.09 15.77 4.18
C ARG A 166 2.56 15.90 5.64
N PRO A 167 2.84 17.11 6.16
CA PRO A 167 3.31 17.30 7.53
C PRO A 167 2.38 16.76 8.63
N ASN A 168 1.10 16.62 8.33
CA ASN A 168 0.08 16.09 9.24
C ASN A 168 -0.33 14.65 8.90
N GLU A 169 0.59 13.88 8.33
CA GLU A 169 0.38 12.46 8.06
C GLU A 169 0.07 11.67 9.33
N ILE A 170 -0.90 10.78 9.24
CA ILE A 170 -1.25 9.84 10.31
C ILE A 170 -1.24 8.43 9.71
N LYS A 171 -0.49 7.52 10.35
CA LYS A 171 -0.42 6.10 10.01
C LYS A 171 -1.20 5.27 11.02
N LYS A 172 -2.04 4.37 10.55
CA LYS A 172 -2.73 3.34 11.35
C LYS A 172 -2.40 1.98 10.76
N VAL A 173 -2.12 0.99 11.62
CA VAL A 173 -1.88 -0.39 11.20
C VAL A 173 -2.74 -1.32 12.04
N GLU A 174 -3.42 -2.25 11.39
CA GLU A 174 -4.18 -3.33 12.03
C GLU A 174 -3.85 -4.67 11.37
N VAL A 175 -3.98 -5.74 12.13
CA VAL A 175 -3.87 -7.12 11.63
C VAL A 175 -5.18 -7.84 11.90
N ILE A 176 -5.72 -8.45 10.86
CA ILE A 176 -7.02 -9.10 10.87
C ILE A 176 -6.83 -10.58 10.59
N ASP A 177 -7.41 -11.40 11.42
CA ASP A 177 -7.51 -12.83 11.20
C ASP A 177 -8.75 -13.11 10.33
N LEU A 178 -8.53 -13.41 9.05
CA LEU A 178 -9.62 -13.66 8.10
C LEU A 178 -10.45 -14.88 8.45
N ASN A 179 -9.85 -15.88 9.12
CA ASN A 179 -10.56 -17.10 9.49
C ASN A 179 -11.65 -16.84 10.54
N LYS A 180 -11.57 -15.72 11.25
CA LYS A 180 -12.61 -15.30 12.20
C LYS A 180 -13.74 -14.51 11.56
N LEU A 181 -13.60 -14.12 10.30
CA LEU A 181 -14.65 -13.38 9.59
C LEU A 181 -15.70 -14.34 9.03
N LYS A 182 -16.86 -14.36 9.67
CA LYS A 182 -18.02 -15.18 9.22
C LYS A 182 -18.88 -14.48 8.19
N GLN A 183 -18.67 -13.20 7.99
CA GLN A 183 -19.45 -12.35 7.09
C GLN A 183 -18.66 -11.08 6.77
N LYS A 184 -19.15 -10.31 5.81
CA LYS A 184 -18.65 -8.97 5.51
C LYS A 184 -18.66 -8.10 6.76
N ILE A 185 -17.53 -7.47 7.02
CA ILE A 185 -17.40 -6.51 8.12
C ILE A 185 -16.89 -5.17 7.63
N THR A 186 -17.17 -4.11 8.39
CA THR A 186 -16.51 -2.82 8.20
C THR A 186 -15.21 -2.81 9.01
N LEU A 187 -14.08 -2.75 8.29
CA LEU A 187 -12.75 -2.64 8.89
C LEU A 187 -12.52 -1.28 9.49
N ASP A 188 -12.86 -0.23 8.73
CA ASP A 188 -12.56 1.12 9.14
C ASP A 188 -13.59 2.13 8.64
N VAL A 189 -13.59 3.27 9.33
CA VAL A 189 -14.40 4.43 9.00
C VAL A 189 -13.48 5.65 8.90
N LEU A 190 -13.14 6.02 7.67
CA LEU A 190 -12.32 7.19 7.43
C LEU A 190 -13.20 8.45 7.39
N ASN A 191 -12.84 9.44 8.17
CA ASN A 191 -13.58 10.71 8.23
C ASN A 191 -12.75 11.82 7.60
N TYR A 192 -13.25 12.42 6.53
CA TYR A 192 -12.64 13.56 5.85
C TYR A 192 -13.60 14.74 5.80
N TYR A 193 -13.32 15.77 6.61
CA TYR A 193 -14.21 16.92 6.79
C TYR A 193 -13.54 18.28 6.55
N ASN A 194 -12.26 18.27 6.16
CA ASN A 194 -11.52 19.53 5.96
C ASN A 194 -11.66 20.09 4.55
#